data_70373400580f5ea3bce1deaaeaf0a791
#
_entry.id   70373400580f5ea3bce1deaaeaf0a791
#
_cell.length_a   1.000
_cell.length_b   1.000
_cell.length_c   1.000
_cell.angle_alpha   90.00
_cell.angle_beta   90.00
_cell.angle_gamma   90.00
#
_symmetry.space_group_name_H-M   'P 1'
#
loop_
_entity.id
_entity.type
_entity.pdbx_description
1 polymer ?
#
loop_
_entity_poly.entity_id
_entity_poly.type
_entity_poly.pdbx_seq_one_letter_code
_entity_poly.pdbx_strand_id
1 'polypeptide(L)'
;MVNYLDPAFAALTDPIRRAIVRLLSERPRRAGELHAEFDVSKPAISRHLRILRENGLVEERRVADDGRGRLYVLRTEPLEEASGWLDEVSRMWQSQLEAFKEYVEGGSA
;
A
#
# COMPACT_ATOMS: atom_id res chain seq x y z
N MET A 1 -18.87 -4.05 -9.14
CA MET A 1 -17.67 -3.20 -8.97
C MET A 1 -16.85 -3.69 -7.79
N VAL A 2 -15.56 -3.90 -7.98
CA VAL A 2 -14.69 -4.39 -6.92
C VAL A 2 -14.26 -3.22 -6.03
N ASN A 3 -14.41 -3.38 -4.72
CA ASN A 3 -13.94 -2.38 -3.78
C ASN A 3 -12.49 -2.70 -3.39
N TYR A 4 -11.55 -2.00 -3.97
CA TYR A 4 -10.14 -2.11 -3.61
C TYR A 4 -9.73 -1.08 -2.55
N LEU A 5 -10.51 -0.03 -2.39
CA LEU A 5 -10.14 1.12 -1.56
C LEU A 5 -10.11 0.78 -0.07
N ASP A 6 -11.19 0.22 0.44
CA ASP A 6 -11.29 -0.10 1.87
C ASP A 6 -10.26 -1.13 2.30
N PRO A 7 -10.08 -2.26 1.56
CA PRO A 7 -9.02 -3.19 1.90
C PRO A 7 -7.62 -2.58 1.85
N ALA A 8 -7.35 -1.69 0.89
CA ALA A 8 -6.05 -1.04 0.81
C ALA A 8 -5.76 -0.22 2.06
N PHE A 9 -6.69 0.63 2.46
CA PHE A 9 -6.51 1.43 3.66
C PHE A 9 -6.42 0.58 4.92
N ALA A 10 -7.25 -0.45 5.04
CA ALA A 10 -7.21 -1.36 6.19
C ALA A 10 -5.84 -2.03 6.33
N ALA A 11 -5.28 -2.51 5.22
CA ALA A 11 -3.98 -3.16 5.24
C ALA A 11 -2.84 -2.21 5.54
N LEU A 12 -2.98 -0.93 5.17
CA LEU A 12 -1.92 0.07 5.31
C LEU A 12 -1.95 0.83 6.64
N THR A 13 -2.76 0.40 7.60
CA THR A 13 -2.81 1.05 8.92
C THR A 13 -1.64 0.69 9.82
N ASP A 14 -0.83 -0.29 9.45
CA ASP A 14 0.29 -0.75 10.25
C ASP A 14 1.61 -0.37 9.58
N PRO A 15 2.59 0.19 10.33
CA PRO A 15 3.85 0.62 9.73
C PRO A 15 4.71 -0.50 9.15
N ILE A 16 4.65 -1.70 9.74
CA ILE A 16 5.39 -2.85 9.20
C ILE A 16 4.79 -3.26 7.86
N ARG A 17 3.46 -3.31 7.77
CA ARG A 17 2.82 -3.65 6.51
C ARG A 17 3.11 -2.61 5.42
N ARG A 18 3.15 -1.31 5.77
CA ARG A 18 3.57 -0.29 4.81
C ARG A 18 5.00 -0.50 4.33
N ALA A 19 5.89 -0.86 5.25
CA ALA A 19 7.29 -1.15 4.90
C ALA A 19 7.41 -2.38 4.00
N ILE A 20 6.62 -3.41 4.26
CA ILE A 20 6.58 -4.60 3.39
C ILE A 20 6.12 -4.22 1.99
N VAL A 21 5.06 -3.44 1.88
CA VAL A 21 4.57 -2.97 0.57
C VAL A 21 5.66 -2.19 -0.16
N ARG A 22 6.40 -1.33 0.54
CA ARG A 22 7.50 -0.58 -0.06
C ARG A 22 8.60 -1.51 -0.60
N LEU A 23 8.99 -2.50 0.18
CA LEU A 23 9.99 -3.48 -0.25
C LEU A 23 9.52 -4.26 -1.47
N LEU A 24 8.26 -4.69 -1.47
CA LEU A 24 7.69 -5.43 -2.58
C LEU A 24 7.46 -4.57 -3.82
N SER A 25 7.39 -3.26 -3.66
CA SER A 25 7.31 -2.38 -4.83
C SER A 25 8.62 -2.32 -5.60
N GLU A 26 9.72 -2.65 -4.95
CA GLU A 26 11.02 -2.72 -5.61
C GLU A 26 11.19 -4.03 -6.39
N ARG A 27 10.80 -5.15 -5.80
CA ARG A 27 10.87 -6.47 -6.42
C ARG A 27 10.15 -7.50 -5.57
N PRO A 28 9.78 -8.65 -6.14
CA PRO A 28 9.27 -9.77 -5.35
C PRO A 28 10.31 -10.27 -4.35
N ARG A 29 9.84 -10.79 -3.22
CA ARG A 29 10.71 -11.26 -2.14
C ARG A 29 10.17 -12.52 -1.49
N ARG A 30 11.07 -13.31 -0.92
CA ARG A 30 10.70 -14.47 -0.11
C ARG A 30 10.44 -14.00 1.33
N ALA A 31 9.67 -14.79 2.08
CA ALA A 31 9.34 -14.46 3.47
C ALA A 31 10.58 -14.23 4.32
N GLY A 32 11.61 -15.07 4.13
CA GLY A 32 12.88 -14.92 4.87
C GLY A 32 13.59 -13.61 4.58
N GLU A 33 13.54 -13.15 3.33
CA GLU A 33 14.14 -11.87 2.96
C GLU A 33 13.37 -10.71 3.63
N LEU A 34 12.06 -10.80 3.66
CA LEU A 34 11.25 -9.79 4.33
C LEU A 34 11.50 -9.79 5.84
N HIS A 35 11.54 -10.98 6.45
CA HIS A 35 11.82 -11.07 7.88
C HIS A 35 13.15 -10.44 8.25
N ALA A 36 14.16 -10.61 7.41
CA ALA A 36 15.50 -10.08 7.67
C ALA A 36 15.55 -8.55 7.74
N GLU A 37 14.55 -7.88 7.18
CA GLU A 37 14.50 -6.41 7.17
C GLU A 37 13.88 -5.83 8.44
N PHE A 38 13.31 -6.66 9.31
CA PHE A 38 12.56 -6.20 10.48
C PHE A 38 13.06 -6.85 11.75
N ASP A 39 12.97 -6.11 12.84
CA ASP A 39 13.29 -6.60 14.17
C ASP A 39 12.02 -7.10 14.87
N VAL A 40 11.38 -8.09 14.24
CA VAL A 40 10.19 -8.73 14.78
C VAL A 40 10.27 -10.23 14.51
N SER A 41 9.42 -11.01 15.16
CA SER A 41 9.44 -12.47 15.01
C SER A 41 8.95 -12.92 13.64
N LYS A 42 9.36 -14.12 13.24
CA LYS A 42 8.86 -14.74 12.01
C LYS A 42 7.34 -14.88 12.00
N PRO A 43 6.69 -15.34 13.11
CA PRO A 43 5.23 -15.39 13.14
C PRO A 43 4.57 -14.01 12.94
N ALA A 44 5.20 -12.93 13.42
CA ALA A 44 4.66 -11.59 13.21
C ALA A 44 4.69 -11.21 11.73
N ILE A 45 5.80 -11.47 11.04
CA ILE A 45 5.89 -11.23 9.60
C ILE A 45 4.87 -12.08 8.83
N SER A 46 4.75 -13.35 9.19
CA SER A 46 3.76 -14.24 8.55
C SER A 46 2.34 -13.70 8.70
N ARG A 47 2.02 -13.17 9.88
CA ARG A 47 0.69 -12.59 10.13
C ARG A 47 0.47 -11.33 9.30
N HIS A 48 1.46 -10.46 9.20
CA HIS A 48 1.36 -9.25 8.36
C HIS A 48 1.19 -9.60 6.89
N LEU A 49 1.93 -10.59 6.41
CA LEU A 49 1.80 -11.05 5.02
C LEU A 49 0.42 -11.64 4.76
N ARG A 50 -0.13 -12.38 5.73
CA ARG A 50 -1.48 -12.92 5.60
C ARG A 50 -2.52 -11.80 5.50
N ILE A 51 -2.41 -10.78 6.34
CA ILE A 51 -3.34 -9.64 6.32
C ILE A 51 -3.23 -8.91 4.97
N LEU A 52 -2.03 -8.67 4.48
CA LEU A 52 -1.82 -8.05 3.18
C LEU A 52 -2.43 -8.90 2.06
N ARG A 53 -2.27 -10.20 2.12
CA ARG A 53 -2.83 -11.12 1.13
C ARG A 53 -4.36 -11.17 1.19
N GLU A 54 -4.93 -11.22 2.39
CA GLU A 54 -6.39 -11.22 2.57
C GLU A 54 -7.02 -9.92 2.06
N ASN A 55 -6.30 -8.83 2.10
CA ASN A 55 -6.77 -7.53 1.60
C ASN A 55 -6.38 -7.27 0.14
N GLY A 56 -5.78 -8.25 -0.51
CA GLY A 56 -5.52 -8.18 -1.95
C GLY A 56 -4.32 -7.36 -2.37
N LEU A 57 -3.45 -6.94 -1.43
CA LEU A 57 -2.27 -6.16 -1.77
C LEU A 57 -1.07 -7.02 -2.13
N VAL A 58 -1.08 -8.26 -1.71
CA VAL A 58 0.04 -9.18 -1.90
C VAL A 58 -0.48 -10.50 -2.42
N GLU A 59 0.27 -11.10 -3.32
CA GLU A 59 0.00 -12.40 -3.89
C GLU A 59 1.18 -13.31 -3.58
N GLU A 60 0.88 -14.56 -3.31
CA GLU A 60 1.88 -15.56 -3.01
C GLU A 60 2.02 -16.48 -4.24
N ARG A 61 3.23 -16.63 -4.74
CA ARG A 61 3.51 -17.46 -5.90
C ARG A 61 4.54 -18.52 -5.58
N ARG A 62 4.34 -19.72 -6.10
CA ARG A 62 5.35 -20.76 -5.99
C ARG A 62 6.46 -20.52 -7.01
N VAL A 63 7.69 -20.71 -6.55
CA VAL A 63 8.83 -20.73 -7.44
C VAL A 63 9.06 -22.18 -7.82
N ALA A 64 8.89 -22.50 -9.10
CA ALA A 64 8.79 -23.87 -9.59
C ALA A 64 10.05 -24.69 -9.45
N ASP A 65 11.22 -24.06 -9.37
CA ASP A 65 12.48 -24.76 -9.61
C ASP A 65 13.25 -25.20 -8.39
N ASP A 66 12.97 -24.71 -7.18
CA ASP A 66 13.78 -25.09 -6.03
C ASP A 66 13.01 -25.63 -4.84
N GLY A 67 11.71 -25.67 -4.90
CA GLY A 67 10.87 -26.21 -3.82
C GLY A 67 11.01 -25.49 -2.49
N ARG A 68 11.66 -24.35 -2.46
CA ARG A 68 12.00 -23.65 -1.22
C ARG A 68 11.06 -22.57 -0.84
N GLY A 69 9.83 -22.75 -1.11
CA GLY A 69 8.96 -21.76 -0.59
C GLY A 69 8.41 -20.82 -1.64
N ARG A 70 7.90 -19.74 -1.18
CA ARG A 70 6.99 -18.91 -1.91
C ARG A 70 7.52 -17.52 -2.07
N LEU A 71 7.21 -16.94 -3.20
CA LEU A 71 7.59 -15.60 -3.53
C LEU A 71 6.38 -14.70 -3.30
N TYR A 72 6.58 -13.60 -2.62
CA TYR A 72 5.54 -12.61 -2.40
C TYR A 72 5.66 -11.49 -3.42
N VAL A 73 4.56 -11.16 -4.05
CA VAL A 73 4.50 -10.20 -5.14
C VAL A 73 3.44 -9.16 -4.82
N LEU A 74 3.74 -7.91 -5.08
CA LEU A 74 2.79 -6.82 -4.87
C LEU A 74 1.71 -6.84 -5.94
N ARG A 75 0.47 -6.63 -5.52
CA ARG A 75 -0.64 -6.37 -6.42
C ARG A 75 -0.90 -4.87 -6.44
N THR A 76 -0.92 -4.30 -7.63
CA THR A 76 -0.98 -2.85 -7.77
C THR A 76 -2.39 -2.29 -7.80
N GLU A 77 -3.40 -3.11 -8.10
CA GLU A 77 -4.77 -2.63 -8.27
C GLU A 77 -5.32 -1.87 -7.05
N PRO A 78 -5.18 -2.41 -5.81
CA PRO A 78 -5.64 -1.66 -4.64
C PRO A 78 -4.87 -0.37 -4.41
N LEU A 79 -3.57 -0.35 -4.72
CA LEU A 79 -2.76 0.85 -4.56
C LEU A 79 -3.12 1.91 -5.59
N GLU A 80 -3.39 1.51 -6.83
CA GLU A 80 -3.84 2.41 -7.88
C GLU A 80 -5.18 3.06 -7.51
N GLU A 81 -6.09 2.28 -6.97
CA GLU A 81 -7.39 2.79 -6.53
C GLU A 81 -7.23 3.80 -5.39
N ALA A 82 -6.39 3.48 -4.40
CA ALA A 82 -6.12 4.38 -3.29
C ALA A 82 -5.43 5.66 -3.77
N SER A 83 -4.47 5.54 -4.66
CA SER A 83 -3.74 6.67 -5.23
C SER A 83 -4.69 7.60 -5.99
N GLY A 84 -5.58 7.02 -6.80
CA GLY A 84 -6.57 7.80 -7.55
C GLY A 84 -7.50 8.58 -6.63
N TRP A 85 -7.97 7.95 -5.57
CA TRP A 85 -8.84 8.60 -4.60
C TRP A 85 -8.12 9.75 -3.90
N LEU A 86 -6.88 9.51 -3.46
CA LEU A 86 -6.08 10.54 -2.80
C LEU A 86 -5.80 11.72 -3.75
N ASP A 87 -5.49 11.45 -5.00
CA ASP A 87 -5.27 12.49 -6.01
C ASP A 87 -6.53 13.33 -6.22
N GLU A 88 -7.67 12.70 -6.28
CA GLU A 88 -8.95 13.39 -6.45
C GLU A 88 -9.23 14.33 -5.27
N VAL A 89 -9.05 13.83 -4.04
CA VAL A 89 -9.27 14.63 -2.84
C VAL A 89 -8.26 15.77 -2.79
N SER A 90 -7.00 15.51 -3.13
CA SER A 90 -5.95 16.53 -3.14
C SER A 90 -6.27 17.65 -4.12
N ARG A 91 -6.76 17.31 -5.32
CA ARG A 91 -7.14 18.32 -6.30
C ARG A 91 -8.32 19.17 -5.84
N MET A 92 -9.31 18.54 -5.23
CA MET A 92 -10.44 19.27 -4.67
C MET A 92 -10.01 20.23 -3.57
N TRP A 93 -9.16 19.74 -2.67
CA TRP A 93 -8.62 20.57 -1.59
C TRP A 93 -7.83 21.75 -2.13
N GLN A 94 -6.94 21.52 -3.09
CA GLN A 94 -6.12 22.57 -3.69
C GLN A 94 -6.97 23.61 -4.40
N SER A 95 -7.99 23.18 -5.13
CA SER A 95 -8.90 24.09 -5.81
C SER A 95 -9.62 25.00 -4.83
N GLN A 96 -10.10 24.45 -3.72
CA GLN A 96 -10.76 25.24 -2.69
C GLN A 96 -9.79 26.20 -2.00
N LEU A 97 -8.57 25.77 -1.78
CA LEU A 97 -7.54 26.61 -1.16
C LEU A 97 -7.19 27.80 -2.07
N GLU A 98 -7.06 27.56 -3.36
CA GLU A 98 -6.80 28.63 -4.32
C GLU A 98 -7.95 29.61 -4.40
N ALA A 99 -9.19 29.14 -4.44
CA ALA A 99 -10.37 29.97 -4.42
C ALA A 99 -10.42 30.84 -3.15
N PHE A 100 -10.09 30.24 -2.01
CA PHE A 100 -10.02 30.98 -0.74
C PHE A 100 -8.93 32.03 -0.77
N LYS A 101 -7.76 31.71 -1.31
CA LYS A 101 -6.65 32.68 -1.44
C LYS A 101 -7.05 33.83 -2.35
N GLU A 102 -7.68 33.56 -3.47
CA GLU A 102 -8.16 34.59 -4.37
C GLU A 102 -9.19 35.48 -3.68
N TYR A 103 -10.10 34.89 -2.92
CA TYR A 103 -11.10 35.67 -2.17
C TYR A 103 -10.42 36.59 -1.16
N VAL A 104 -9.44 36.09 -0.42
CA VAL A 104 -8.75 36.90 0.59
C VAL A 104 -7.87 38.00 -0.06
N GLU A 105 -7.15 37.63 -1.13
CA GLU A 105 -6.20 38.57 -1.77
C GLU A 105 -6.89 39.54 -2.73
N GLY A 106 -7.93 39.07 -3.42
CA GLY A 106 -8.65 39.87 -4.40
C GLY A 106 -9.84 40.63 -3.86
N GLY A 107 -10.40 40.19 -2.73
CA GLY A 107 -11.61 40.77 -2.15
C GLY A 107 -11.41 42.09 -1.44
N SER A 108 -10.20 42.56 -1.36
CA SER A 108 -9.86 43.84 -0.73
C SER A 108 -9.90 45.02 -1.70
N ALA A 109 -10.21 44.76 -2.93
CA ALA A 109 -10.25 45.82 -3.94
C ALA A 109 -11.54 46.61 -3.89
#